data_570ec78c7fff8d719677c6ded1d61e0d
#
_entry.id   570ec78c7fff8d719677c6ded1d61e0d
#
_cell.length_a   1.000
_cell.length_b   1.000
_cell.length_c   1.000
_cell.angle_alpha   90.00
_cell.angle_beta   90.00
_cell.angle_gamma   90.00
#
_symmetry.space_group_name_H-M   'P 1'
#
loop_
_entity.id
_entity.type
_entity.pdbx_description
1 polymer ?
#
loop_
_entity_poly.entity_id
_entity_poly.type
_entity_poly.pdbx_seq_one_letter_code
_entity_poly.pdbx_strand_id
1 'polypeptide(L)'
;MNRRSISLWAALPICLLACTVFAADYRFDSTISREVLENYLSRSISMEGLLNGRGDLDDNIRMLKHTGAKFIGRSLCLWGGEGKFLANLERARQQAPKVHQADPEMILQACVFEIVTPQVEQVPVPDWVFLALGQPAEKRNFRYADMIYPQGQRRDWGRNGSVPDVSRMETKLWFYYQAASYIDLSIEAIHFGQVEIMNRNDRDLSNWSQVLALVRAYAAKHARRHMVLCDGHVPSGGLVADGKLLLDFHSFPLRMMEVPEKPQEAILKVGFSDGIYGKSKGGVTFSGWKCDHLPYLVEIDNFGSSRQPGQAKAGGIWIWGYDEITWFAQQSEQYRNQWLRYGWDWVRKTDPAGHFQMPGSRTLRSPLDGKRWYYANTKSAATLEGFGQEETIREIWAADVAK
;
A
#
# COMPACT_ATOMS: atom_id res chain seq x y z
N MET A 1 55.98 55.54 36.51
CA MET A 1 56.19 54.40 35.58
C MET A 1 54.88 53.58 35.50
N ASN A 2 54.07 53.87 34.49
CA ASN A 2 52.76 53.21 34.28
C ASN A 2 52.92 52.13 33.22
N ARG A 3 52.72 50.88 33.63
CA ARG A 3 52.62 49.76 32.69
C ARG A 3 51.13 49.57 32.30
N ARG A 4 50.79 49.81 31.06
CA ARG A 4 49.51 49.49 30.46
C ARG A 4 49.55 47.99 30.00
N SER A 5 48.71 47.18 30.57
CA SER A 5 48.46 45.84 30.09
C SER A 5 47.47 45.89 28.94
N ILE A 6 47.87 45.37 27.78
CA ILE A 6 47.02 45.19 26.59
C ILE A 6 46.43 43.80 26.65
N SER A 7 45.10 43.73 26.82
CA SER A 7 44.37 42.45 26.72
C SER A 7 44.05 42.15 25.24
N LEU A 8 44.66 41.11 24.67
CA LEU A 8 44.28 40.57 23.37
C LEU A 8 43.02 39.72 23.54
N TRP A 9 41.91 40.12 22.95
CA TRP A 9 40.73 39.25 22.75
C TRP A 9 40.94 38.45 21.46
N ALA A 10 41.15 37.13 21.61
CA ALA A 10 41.15 36.20 20.48
C ALA A 10 39.71 35.88 20.08
N ALA A 11 39.30 36.40 18.93
CA ALA A 11 38.01 36.01 18.32
C ALA A 11 38.13 34.61 17.70
N LEU A 12 37.47 33.63 18.28
CA LEU A 12 37.29 32.32 17.64
C LEU A 12 36.29 32.46 16.46
N PRO A 13 36.63 31.97 15.27
CA PRO A 13 35.67 31.92 14.19
C PRO A 13 34.63 30.79 14.48
N ILE A 14 33.38 31.16 14.64
CA ILE A 14 32.27 30.23 14.65
C ILE A 14 32.08 29.77 13.21
N CYS A 15 32.59 28.55 12.88
CA CYS A 15 32.23 27.86 11.66
C CYS A 15 30.76 27.43 11.78
N LEU A 16 29.84 28.18 11.19
CA LEU A 16 28.50 27.73 10.89
C LEU A 16 28.60 26.64 9.82
N LEU A 17 28.59 25.37 10.25
CA LEU A 17 28.29 24.26 9.34
C LEU A 17 26.84 24.43 8.87
N ALA A 18 26.67 25.00 7.70
CA ALA A 18 25.39 24.93 7.00
C ALA A 18 25.14 23.45 6.63
N CYS A 19 24.34 22.74 7.43
CA CYS A 19 23.77 21.47 7.00
C CYS A 19 22.88 21.76 5.79
N THR A 20 23.39 21.51 4.59
CA THR A 20 22.57 21.46 3.39
C THR A 20 21.67 20.24 3.53
N VAL A 21 20.42 20.45 3.92
CA VAL A 21 19.37 19.44 3.84
C VAL A 21 19.14 19.22 2.34
N PHE A 22 19.66 18.12 1.82
CA PHE A 22 19.33 17.71 0.46
C PHE A 22 17.87 17.29 0.44
N ALA A 23 17.08 17.85 -0.49
CA ALA A 23 15.73 17.37 -0.75
C ALA A 23 15.79 15.88 -1.16
N ALA A 24 14.86 15.07 -0.64
CA ALA A 24 14.81 13.64 -0.98
C ALA A 24 14.67 13.46 -2.50
N ASP A 25 15.42 12.53 -3.07
CA ASP A 25 15.35 12.22 -4.49
C ASP A 25 14.21 11.21 -4.75
N TYR A 26 13.34 11.54 -5.71
CA TYR A 26 12.22 10.72 -6.18
C TYR A 26 12.36 10.32 -7.65
N ARG A 27 13.52 10.54 -8.27
CA ARG A 27 13.73 10.26 -9.70
C ARG A 27 14.13 8.81 -9.92
N PHE A 28 13.40 8.15 -10.79
CA PHE A 28 13.77 6.82 -11.31
C PHE A 28 13.21 6.64 -12.71
N ASP A 29 13.83 5.73 -13.47
CA ASP A 29 13.38 5.29 -14.78
C ASP A 29 13.93 3.87 -15.06
N SER A 30 13.05 2.97 -15.52
CA SER A 30 13.38 1.56 -15.85
C SER A 30 13.85 0.72 -14.65
N THR A 31 14.54 1.32 -13.69
CA THR A 31 14.99 0.74 -12.42
C THR A 31 14.87 1.78 -11.30
N ILE A 32 14.76 1.32 -10.05
CA ILE A 32 14.73 2.17 -8.88
C ILE A 32 15.85 1.79 -7.91
N SER A 33 16.58 2.78 -7.39
CA SER A 33 17.55 2.54 -6.32
C SER A 33 16.85 2.24 -5.00
N ARG A 34 17.57 1.61 -4.05
CA ARG A 34 17.05 1.38 -2.71
C ARG A 34 16.67 2.69 -2.02
N GLU A 35 17.51 3.69 -2.10
CA GLU A 35 17.30 5.01 -1.49
C GLU A 35 16.03 5.68 -2.02
N VAL A 36 15.85 5.72 -3.34
CA VAL A 36 14.66 6.33 -3.96
C VAL A 36 13.40 5.55 -3.59
N LEU A 37 13.45 4.21 -3.55
CA LEU A 37 12.34 3.40 -3.07
C LEU A 37 11.98 3.73 -1.63
N GLU A 38 12.95 3.74 -0.71
CA GLU A 38 12.73 4.06 0.71
C GLU A 38 12.21 5.50 0.90
N ASN A 39 12.64 6.46 0.07
CA ASN A 39 12.07 7.81 0.06
C ASN A 39 10.57 7.78 -0.26
N TYR A 40 10.13 7.02 -1.27
CA TYR A 40 8.71 6.83 -1.56
C TYR A 40 7.96 6.14 -0.42
N LEU A 41 8.48 5.04 0.10
CA LEU A 41 7.83 4.28 1.18
C LEU A 41 7.70 5.12 2.47
N SER A 42 8.67 6.00 2.74
CA SER A 42 8.63 6.91 3.89
C SER A 42 7.61 8.04 3.76
N ARG A 43 7.02 8.25 2.59
CA ARG A 43 5.97 9.25 2.31
C ARG A 43 4.72 8.58 1.75
N SER A 44 4.44 7.37 2.28
CA SER A 44 3.33 6.54 1.82
C SER A 44 2.05 6.81 2.62
N ILE A 45 0.93 6.93 1.90
CA ILE A 45 -0.41 7.10 2.43
C ILE A 45 -1.41 6.23 1.67
N SER A 46 -2.30 5.54 2.36
CA SER A 46 -3.34 4.75 1.72
C SER A 46 -4.56 5.63 1.39
N MET A 47 -4.97 5.65 0.11
CA MET A 47 -6.09 6.46 -0.39
C MET A 47 -7.10 5.57 -1.12
N GLU A 48 -7.71 4.63 -0.39
CA GLU A 48 -8.69 3.71 -0.96
C GLU A 48 -9.81 4.48 -1.66
N GLY A 49 -10.01 4.17 -2.95
CA GLY A 49 -11.09 4.74 -3.74
C GLY A 49 -10.83 6.13 -4.31
N LEU A 50 -9.64 6.72 -4.18
CA LEU A 50 -9.28 8.01 -4.76
C LEU A 50 -9.67 8.10 -6.24
N LEU A 51 -9.28 7.09 -7.03
CA LEU A 51 -9.58 7.02 -8.46
C LEU A 51 -10.90 6.32 -8.78
N ASN A 52 -11.59 5.77 -7.78
CA ASN A 52 -12.95 5.21 -7.91
C ASN A 52 -14.06 6.25 -7.67
N GLY A 53 -13.70 7.52 -7.40
CA GLY A 53 -14.63 8.61 -7.12
C GLY A 53 -15.18 8.60 -5.70
N ARG A 54 -14.36 8.23 -4.72
CA ARG A 54 -14.69 8.34 -3.30
C ARG A 54 -14.14 9.64 -2.72
N GLY A 55 -14.98 10.31 -1.94
CA GLY A 55 -14.68 11.63 -1.41
C GLY A 55 -14.59 12.71 -2.49
N ASP A 56 -14.18 13.90 -2.09
CA ASP A 56 -13.89 15.00 -3.00
C ASP A 56 -12.45 14.89 -3.53
N LEU A 57 -12.27 14.78 -4.84
CA LEU A 57 -10.98 14.56 -5.45
C LEU A 57 -10.04 15.76 -5.24
N ASP A 58 -10.56 16.99 -5.37
CA ASP A 58 -9.73 18.19 -5.29
C ASP A 58 -9.26 18.41 -3.85
N ASP A 59 -10.12 18.17 -2.85
CA ASP A 59 -9.71 18.21 -1.44
C ASP A 59 -8.76 17.09 -1.06
N ASN A 60 -8.94 15.89 -1.61
CA ASN A 60 -7.97 14.79 -1.44
C ASN A 60 -6.60 15.15 -2.03
N ILE A 61 -6.54 15.72 -3.23
CA ILE A 61 -5.29 16.19 -3.85
C ILE A 61 -4.66 17.31 -3.01
N ARG A 62 -5.46 18.25 -2.52
CA ARG A 62 -5.00 19.30 -1.61
C ARG A 62 -4.33 18.69 -0.37
N MET A 63 -4.98 17.72 0.27
CA MET A 63 -4.46 17.03 1.46
C MET A 63 -3.17 16.29 1.15
N LEU A 64 -3.09 15.55 0.03
CA LEU A 64 -1.87 14.86 -0.39
C LEU A 64 -0.68 15.81 -0.58
N LYS A 65 -0.90 16.97 -1.21
CA LYS A 65 0.12 18.01 -1.35
C LYS A 65 0.51 18.63 -0.01
N HIS A 66 -0.48 18.94 0.83
CA HIS A 66 -0.24 19.54 2.13
C HIS A 66 0.58 18.64 3.06
N THR A 67 0.32 17.35 3.04
CA THR A 67 1.08 16.37 3.82
C THR A 67 2.47 16.07 3.23
N GLY A 68 2.67 16.30 1.94
CA GLY A 68 3.90 15.92 1.23
C GLY A 68 3.94 14.44 0.85
N ALA A 69 2.78 13.80 0.67
CA ALA A 69 2.68 12.41 0.24
C ALA A 69 3.30 12.19 -1.14
N LYS A 70 4.00 11.06 -1.33
CA LYS A 70 4.65 10.69 -2.59
C LYS A 70 4.24 9.31 -3.10
N PHE A 71 3.92 8.37 -2.22
CA PHE A 71 3.39 7.06 -2.58
C PHE A 71 1.93 6.94 -2.15
N ILE A 72 1.02 6.91 -3.13
CA ILE A 72 -0.42 6.90 -2.91
C ILE A 72 -0.93 5.47 -3.04
N GLY A 73 -0.94 4.76 -1.92
CA GLY A 73 -1.36 3.37 -1.85
C GLY A 73 -2.86 3.20 -2.05
N ARG A 74 -3.27 2.08 -2.63
CA ARG A 74 -4.68 1.66 -2.79
C ARG A 74 -5.57 2.67 -3.53
N SER A 75 -5.00 3.49 -4.41
CA SER A 75 -5.72 4.57 -5.09
C SER A 75 -6.83 4.07 -6.03
N LEU A 76 -6.65 2.88 -6.59
CA LEU A 76 -7.64 2.18 -7.43
C LEU A 76 -7.77 0.73 -6.96
N CYS A 77 -8.84 0.40 -6.28
CA CYS A 77 -9.09 -0.93 -5.73
C CYS A 77 -10.47 -1.46 -6.12
N LEU A 78 -10.51 -2.77 -6.37
CA LEU A 78 -11.75 -3.50 -6.62
C LEU A 78 -11.72 -4.81 -5.83
N TRP A 79 -12.48 -4.89 -4.74
CA TRP A 79 -12.62 -6.09 -3.92
C TRP A 79 -13.86 -6.86 -4.35
N GLY A 80 -13.70 -7.78 -5.33
CA GLY A 80 -14.83 -8.37 -6.04
C GLY A 80 -15.64 -7.34 -6.84
N GLY A 81 -16.78 -7.72 -7.39
CA GLY A 81 -17.62 -6.80 -8.16
C GLY A 81 -17.01 -6.41 -9.51
N GLU A 82 -16.38 -7.36 -10.18
CA GLU A 82 -15.60 -7.21 -11.41
C GLU A 82 -16.42 -6.62 -12.57
N GLY A 83 -17.75 -6.75 -12.53
CA GLY A 83 -18.66 -6.09 -13.50
C GLY A 83 -18.52 -4.55 -13.54
N LYS A 84 -17.91 -3.94 -12.50
CA LYS A 84 -17.60 -2.50 -12.46
C LYS A 84 -16.21 -2.15 -12.99
N PHE A 85 -15.40 -3.13 -13.37
CA PHE A 85 -13.99 -2.94 -13.71
C PHE A 85 -13.80 -1.89 -14.80
N LEU A 86 -14.49 -2.03 -15.95
CA LEU A 86 -14.37 -1.10 -17.07
C LEU A 86 -14.82 0.32 -16.71
N ALA A 87 -15.89 0.45 -15.93
CA ALA A 87 -16.37 1.76 -15.49
C ALA A 87 -15.39 2.44 -14.53
N ASN A 88 -14.71 1.67 -13.67
CA ASN A 88 -13.67 2.17 -12.79
C ASN A 88 -12.42 2.61 -13.57
N LEU A 89 -12.03 1.87 -14.62
CA LEU A 89 -10.92 2.28 -15.49
C LEU A 89 -11.22 3.62 -16.18
N GLU A 90 -12.44 3.79 -16.69
CA GLU A 90 -12.83 5.05 -17.36
C GLU A 90 -12.80 6.24 -16.39
N ARG A 91 -13.29 6.05 -15.16
CA ARG A 91 -13.19 7.09 -14.12
C ARG A 91 -11.75 7.39 -13.75
N ALA A 92 -10.93 6.38 -13.54
CA ALA A 92 -9.53 6.56 -13.20
C ALA A 92 -8.75 7.28 -14.32
N ARG A 93 -9.09 7.04 -15.59
CA ARG A 93 -8.54 7.74 -16.76
C ARG A 93 -8.73 9.27 -16.67
N GLN A 94 -9.84 9.70 -16.10
CA GLN A 94 -10.15 11.13 -15.91
C GLN A 94 -9.49 11.71 -14.65
N GLN A 95 -9.25 10.90 -13.64
CA GLN A 95 -8.79 11.37 -12.32
C GLN A 95 -7.27 11.28 -12.13
N ALA A 96 -6.60 10.22 -12.62
CA ALA A 96 -5.17 10.04 -12.43
C ALA A 96 -4.31 11.20 -12.99
N PRO A 97 -4.63 11.79 -14.18
CA PRO A 97 -3.88 12.94 -14.66
C PRO A 97 -3.92 14.16 -13.75
N LYS A 98 -5.03 14.38 -13.01
CA LYS A 98 -5.15 15.50 -12.06
C LYS A 98 -4.19 15.34 -10.87
N VAL A 99 -4.00 14.11 -10.39
CA VAL A 99 -3.04 13.82 -9.31
C VAL A 99 -1.62 14.08 -9.79
N HIS A 100 -1.24 13.57 -10.97
CA HIS A 100 0.11 13.79 -11.53
C HIS A 100 0.36 15.25 -11.95
N GLN A 101 -0.67 15.99 -12.32
CA GLN A 101 -0.56 17.44 -12.57
C GLN A 101 -0.29 18.21 -11.27
N ALA A 102 -0.88 17.76 -10.17
CA ALA A 102 -0.68 18.39 -8.87
C ALA A 102 0.73 18.13 -8.29
N ASP A 103 1.27 16.94 -8.52
CA ASP A 103 2.65 16.57 -8.22
C ASP A 103 3.11 15.41 -9.11
N PRO A 104 4.00 15.66 -10.09
CA PRO A 104 4.46 14.64 -11.03
C PRO A 104 5.35 13.57 -10.40
N GLU A 105 5.85 13.77 -9.18
CA GLU A 105 6.62 12.76 -8.45
C GLU A 105 5.73 11.71 -7.77
N MET A 106 4.45 11.99 -7.53
CA MET A 106 3.54 11.02 -6.90
C MET A 106 3.46 9.73 -7.70
N ILE A 107 3.62 8.59 -7.01
CA ILE A 107 3.30 7.25 -7.49
C ILE A 107 1.87 6.92 -7.06
N LEU A 108 1.04 6.44 -8.01
CA LEU A 108 -0.27 5.87 -7.75
C LEU A 108 -0.17 4.35 -7.71
N GLN A 109 -0.78 3.71 -6.72
CA GLN A 109 -0.85 2.25 -6.62
C GLN A 109 -2.29 1.77 -6.85
N ALA A 110 -2.45 0.75 -7.71
CA ALA A 110 -3.69 0.00 -7.84
C ALA A 110 -3.58 -1.39 -7.21
N CYS A 111 -4.72 -2.06 -7.03
CA CYS A 111 -4.78 -3.36 -6.41
C CYS A 111 -5.28 -4.44 -7.37
N VAL A 112 -4.60 -5.59 -7.36
CA VAL A 112 -5.04 -6.87 -7.90
C VAL A 112 -5.17 -7.81 -6.71
N PHE A 113 -6.42 -8.02 -6.24
CA PHE A 113 -6.64 -8.72 -4.98
C PHE A 113 -6.78 -10.24 -5.12
N GLU A 114 -6.64 -10.90 -4.00
CA GLU A 114 -6.84 -12.33 -3.79
C GLU A 114 -8.32 -12.75 -3.76
N ILE A 115 -9.16 -12.04 -4.48
CA ILE A 115 -10.59 -12.36 -4.61
C ILE A 115 -11.02 -12.30 -6.07
N VAL A 116 -11.84 -13.25 -6.46
CA VAL A 116 -12.61 -13.22 -7.71
C VAL A 116 -14.04 -13.68 -7.43
N THR A 117 -15.01 -13.06 -8.12
CA THR A 117 -16.43 -13.38 -8.02
C THR A 117 -16.99 -13.78 -9.39
N PRO A 118 -18.18 -14.44 -9.46
CA PRO A 118 -18.83 -14.74 -10.74
C PRO A 118 -19.08 -13.52 -11.63
N GLN A 119 -18.97 -12.29 -11.09
CA GLN A 119 -19.11 -11.06 -11.89
C GLN A 119 -17.97 -10.86 -12.90
N VAL A 120 -16.85 -11.57 -12.73
CA VAL A 120 -15.77 -11.55 -13.73
C VAL A 120 -16.24 -12.05 -15.10
N GLU A 121 -17.29 -12.87 -15.14
CA GLU A 121 -17.92 -13.36 -16.38
C GLU A 121 -18.68 -12.27 -17.16
N GLN A 122 -18.76 -11.05 -16.62
CA GLN A 122 -19.27 -9.87 -17.33
C GLN A 122 -18.17 -9.11 -18.06
N VAL A 123 -16.91 -9.49 -17.88
CA VAL A 123 -15.74 -8.77 -18.44
C VAL A 123 -15.22 -9.53 -19.66
N PRO A 124 -15.15 -8.91 -20.84
CA PRO A 124 -14.57 -9.53 -22.02
C PRO A 124 -13.06 -9.66 -21.90
N VAL A 125 -12.49 -10.74 -22.39
CA VAL A 125 -11.04 -10.91 -22.49
C VAL A 125 -10.57 -10.27 -23.82
N PRO A 126 -9.73 -9.24 -23.78
CA PRO A 126 -9.19 -8.66 -25.02
C PRO A 126 -8.22 -9.62 -25.72
N ASP A 127 -8.20 -9.60 -27.06
CA ASP A 127 -7.33 -10.45 -27.87
C ASP A 127 -5.85 -10.37 -27.46
N TRP A 128 -5.37 -9.16 -27.20
CA TRP A 128 -3.98 -8.90 -26.81
C TRP A 128 -3.58 -9.55 -25.48
N VAL A 129 -4.54 -9.78 -24.58
CA VAL A 129 -4.30 -10.49 -23.30
C VAL A 129 -3.96 -11.96 -23.55
N PHE A 130 -4.72 -12.63 -24.42
CA PHE A 130 -4.43 -14.01 -24.84
C PHE A 130 -3.05 -14.10 -25.48
N LEU A 131 -2.77 -13.22 -26.44
CA LEU A 131 -1.50 -13.22 -27.20
C LEU A 131 -0.30 -12.99 -26.28
N ALA A 132 -0.42 -12.13 -25.28
CA ALA A 132 0.67 -11.88 -24.32
C ALA A 132 1.03 -13.14 -23.49
N LEU A 133 0.08 -14.03 -23.25
CA LEU A 133 0.30 -15.30 -22.56
C LEU A 133 0.53 -16.48 -23.53
N GLY A 134 0.74 -16.21 -24.82
CA GLY A 134 0.99 -17.25 -25.84
C GLY A 134 -0.24 -18.11 -26.15
N GLN A 135 -1.46 -17.61 -25.88
CA GLN A 135 -2.70 -18.29 -26.14
C GLN A 135 -3.35 -17.78 -27.44
N PRO A 136 -4.07 -18.64 -28.19
CA PRO A 136 -4.90 -18.17 -29.30
C PRO A 136 -6.00 -17.25 -28.77
N ALA A 137 -6.29 -16.17 -29.50
CA ALA A 137 -7.36 -15.24 -29.13
C ALA A 137 -8.73 -15.89 -29.26
N GLU A 138 -9.58 -15.71 -28.25
CA GLU A 138 -10.96 -16.19 -28.20
C GLU A 138 -11.93 -15.01 -27.98
N LYS A 139 -13.06 -15.00 -28.66
CA LYS A 139 -14.13 -14.01 -28.42
C LYS A 139 -15.03 -14.48 -27.27
N ARG A 140 -14.65 -14.19 -26.06
CA ARG A 140 -15.36 -14.58 -24.82
C ARG A 140 -15.08 -13.64 -23.64
N ASN A 141 -15.87 -13.79 -22.62
CA ASN A 141 -15.61 -13.21 -21.31
C ASN A 141 -14.71 -14.14 -20.47
N PHE A 142 -14.17 -13.60 -19.37
CA PHE A 142 -13.47 -14.38 -18.37
C PHE A 142 -14.37 -15.49 -17.79
N ARG A 143 -13.76 -16.58 -17.31
CA ARG A 143 -14.44 -17.75 -16.77
C ARG A 143 -14.10 -17.92 -15.29
N TYR A 144 -15.04 -17.61 -14.41
CA TYR A 144 -14.85 -17.70 -12.96
C TYR A 144 -14.37 -19.09 -12.51
N ALA A 145 -15.03 -20.16 -12.99
CA ALA A 145 -14.71 -21.53 -12.60
C ALA A 145 -13.28 -21.94 -12.99
N ASP A 146 -12.70 -21.33 -14.02
CA ASP A 146 -11.34 -21.60 -14.49
C ASP A 146 -10.26 -20.82 -13.73
N MET A 147 -10.64 -19.89 -12.85
CA MET A 147 -9.72 -19.11 -12.02
C MET A 147 -9.49 -19.71 -10.63
N ILE A 148 -10.48 -20.39 -10.07
CA ILE A 148 -10.52 -20.77 -8.67
C ILE A 148 -9.89 -22.15 -8.41
N TYR A 149 -9.54 -22.43 -7.17
CA TYR A 149 -9.11 -23.75 -6.76
C TYR A 149 -10.18 -24.79 -7.05
N PRO A 150 -9.81 -26.07 -7.39
CA PRO A 150 -10.76 -27.11 -7.74
C PRO A 150 -11.84 -27.31 -6.66
N GLN A 151 -13.05 -27.66 -7.09
CA GLN A 151 -14.21 -27.98 -6.22
C GLN A 151 -14.65 -26.84 -5.31
N GLY A 152 -14.30 -25.58 -5.65
CA GLY A 152 -14.63 -24.40 -4.84
C GLY A 152 -13.93 -24.39 -3.48
N GLN A 153 -12.83 -25.11 -3.33
CA GLN A 153 -11.91 -24.95 -2.20
C GLN A 153 -11.48 -23.51 -2.14
N ARG A 154 -11.32 -22.95 -0.93
CA ARG A 154 -10.92 -21.55 -0.75
C ARG A 154 -11.97 -20.50 -1.14
N ARG A 155 -13.22 -20.73 -0.79
CA ARG A 155 -14.26 -19.69 -0.76
C ARG A 155 -14.15 -18.87 0.54
N ASP A 156 -13.00 -18.28 0.75
CA ASP A 156 -12.65 -17.63 2.02
C ASP A 156 -13.39 -16.29 2.21
N TRP A 157 -13.90 -15.72 1.10
CA TRP A 157 -14.50 -14.39 1.08
C TRP A 157 -16.03 -14.38 1.03
N GLY A 158 -16.65 -15.47 1.50
CA GLY A 158 -18.09 -15.62 1.57
C GLY A 158 -18.72 -16.28 0.32
N ARG A 159 -20.04 -16.15 0.20
CA ARG A 159 -20.81 -16.90 -0.82
C ARG A 159 -20.43 -16.59 -2.27
N ASN A 160 -19.98 -15.39 -2.52
CA ASN A 160 -19.74 -14.88 -3.88
C ASN A 160 -18.27 -14.60 -4.17
N GLY A 161 -17.36 -14.89 -3.26
CA GLY A 161 -15.94 -14.64 -3.43
C GLY A 161 -15.09 -15.89 -3.21
N SER A 162 -14.11 -16.11 -4.07
CA SER A 162 -13.12 -17.18 -3.95
C SER A 162 -11.72 -16.64 -4.14
N VAL A 163 -10.75 -17.33 -3.55
CA VAL A 163 -9.33 -17.04 -3.79
C VAL A 163 -8.97 -17.60 -5.18
N PRO A 164 -8.44 -16.76 -6.09
CA PRO A 164 -7.95 -17.24 -7.37
C PRO A 164 -6.65 -18.03 -7.21
N ASP A 165 -6.47 -19.05 -8.04
CA ASP A 165 -5.27 -19.88 -8.10
C ASP A 165 -4.35 -19.37 -9.22
N VAL A 166 -3.18 -18.82 -8.87
CA VAL A 166 -2.23 -18.24 -9.84
C VAL A 166 -1.66 -19.26 -10.83
N SER A 167 -1.73 -20.56 -10.52
CA SER A 167 -1.29 -21.61 -11.45
C SER A 167 -2.23 -21.80 -12.65
N ARG A 168 -3.45 -21.23 -12.59
CA ARG A 168 -4.45 -21.37 -13.64
C ARG A 168 -4.28 -20.27 -14.70
N MET A 169 -4.38 -20.68 -15.97
CA MET A 169 -4.22 -19.75 -17.10
C MET A 169 -5.21 -18.59 -17.02
N GLU A 170 -6.46 -18.86 -16.67
CA GLU A 170 -7.49 -17.84 -16.60
C GLU A 170 -7.21 -16.78 -15.51
N THR A 171 -6.64 -17.19 -14.37
CA THR A 171 -6.16 -16.24 -13.33
C THR A 171 -5.02 -15.37 -13.85
N LYS A 172 -4.07 -15.96 -14.58
CA LYS A 172 -2.96 -15.19 -15.17
C LYS A 172 -3.45 -14.18 -16.21
N LEU A 173 -4.42 -14.56 -17.06
CA LEU A 173 -5.07 -13.66 -18.02
C LEU A 173 -5.71 -12.47 -17.27
N TRP A 174 -6.45 -12.73 -16.20
CA TRP A 174 -7.14 -11.70 -15.41
C TRP A 174 -6.16 -10.76 -14.71
N PHE A 175 -5.14 -11.29 -14.03
CA PHE A 175 -4.14 -10.48 -13.33
C PHE A 175 -3.32 -9.62 -14.28
N TYR A 176 -2.91 -10.20 -15.41
CA TYR A 176 -2.21 -9.45 -16.44
C TYR A 176 -3.09 -8.35 -17.05
N TYR A 177 -4.36 -8.65 -17.34
CA TYR A 177 -5.30 -7.66 -17.87
C TYR A 177 -5.52 -6.49 -16.91
N GLN A 178 -5.74 -6.77 -15.62
CA GLN A 178 -5.87 -5.72 -14.62
C GLN A 178 -4.60 -4.85 -14.56
N ALA A 179 -3.44 -5.50 -14.40
CA ALA A 179 -2.17 -4.81 -14.23
C ALA A 179 -1.81 -3.94 -15.45
N ALA A 180 -1.92 -4.48 -16.66
CA ALA A 180 -1.67 -3.73 -17.90
C ALA A 180 -2.64 -2.55 -18.06
N SER A 181 -3.93 -2.76 -17.78
CA SER A 181 -4.94 -1.68 -17.81
C SER A 181 -4.64 -0.56 -16.81
N TYR A 182 -4.09 -0.89 -15.63
CA TYR A 182 -3.68 0.11 -14.64
C TYR A 182 -2.44 0.89 -15.11
N ILE A 183 -1.47 0.20 -15.70
CA ILE A 183 -0.27 0.85 -16.26
C ILE A 183 -0.66 1.87 -17.34
N ASP A 184 -1.64 1.57 -18.19
CA ASP A 184 -2.16 2.49 -19.22
C ASP A 184 -2.85 3.74 -18.64
N LEU A 185 -3.16 3.74 -17.34
CA LEU A 185 -3.69 4.89 -16.59
C LEU A 185 -2.59 5.67 -15.85
N SER A 186 -1.32 5.44 -16.18
CA SER A 186 -0.16 6.03 -15.48
C SER A 186 -0.06 5.64 -14.00
N ILE A 187 -0.57 4.47 -13.64
CA ILE A 187 -0.38 3.87 -12.32
C ILE A 187 0.97 3.13 -12.34
N GLU A 188 1.81 3.40 -11.33
CA GLU A 188 3.22 3.00 -11.31
C GLU A 188 3.53 2.00 -10.18
N ALA A 189 2.52 1.57 -9.42
CA ALA A 189 2.64 0.49 -8.44
C ALA A 189 1.41 -0.41 -8.46
N ILE A 190 1.60 -1.72 -8.25
CA ILE A 190 0.53 -2.71 -8.19
C ILE A 190 0.70 -3.57 -6.97
N HIS A 191 -0.32 -3.54 -6.10
CA HIS A 191 -0.45 -4.39 -4.93
C HIS A 191 -1.20 -5.67 -5.29
N PHE A 192 -0.54 -6.82 -5.16
CA PHE A 192 -1.12 -8.13 -5.51
C PHE A 192 -1.82 -8.83 -4.33
N GLY A 193 -2.28 -8.09 -3.33
CA GLY A 193 -3.03 -8.64 -2.20
C GLY A 193 -2.26 -9.72 -1.44
N GLN A 194 -2.96 -10.73 -0.94
CA GLN A 194 -2.39 -11.84 -0.18
C GLN A 194 -1.82 -12.92 -1.12
N VAL A 195 -0.64 -12.66 -1.69
CA VAL A 195 -0.01 -13.53 -2.70
C VAL A 195 0.18 -14.98 -2.25
N GLU A 196 0.41 -15.21 -0.95
CA GLU A 196 0.70 -16.54 -0.40
C GLU A 196 -0.53 -17.45 -0.28
N ILE A 197 -1.75 -16.92 -0.29
CA ILE A 197 -2.94 -17.75 -0.34
C ILE A 197 -3.32 -18.14 -1.78
N MET A 198 -2.81 -17.41 -2.77
CA MET A 198 -3.04 -17.65 -4.18
C MET A 198 -2.02 -18.60 -4.82
N ASN A 199 -0.92 -18.92 -4.12
CA ASN A 199 0.19 -19.71 -4.66
C ASN A 199 0.28 -21.16 -4.15
N ARG A 200 -0.79 -21.73 -3.58
CA ARG A 200 -0.75 -23.10 -3.02
C ARG A 200 -0.35 -24.18 -4.04
N ASN A 201 -0.70 -23.98 -5.31
CA ASN A 201 -0.33 -24.82 -6.43
C ASN A 201 0.89 -24.28 -7.20
N ASP A 202 1.60 -23.28 -6.67
CA ASP A 202 2.78 -22.63 -7.26
C ASP A 202 3.94 -22.62 -6.24
N ARG A 203 4.37 -23.79 -5.79
CA ARG A 203 5.38 -23.93 -4.73
C ARG A 203 6.77 -23.45 -5.15
N ASP A 204 7.09 -23.57 -6.41
CA ASP A 204 8.34 -23.08 -7.02
C ASP A 204 8.28 -21.64 -7.47
N LEU A 205 7.13 -20.99 -7.30
CA LEU A 205 6.85 -19.60 -7.69
C LEU A 205 6.98 -19.31 -9.18
N SER A 206 6.96 -20.35 -10.03
CA SER A 206 7.11 -20.21 -11.49
C SER A 206 5.95 -19.44 -12.12
N ASN A 207 4.73 -19.62 -11.61
CA ASN A 207 3.55 -18.93 -12.12
C ASN A 207 3.53 -17.46 -11.70
N TRP A 208 3.85 -17.14 -10.43
CA TRP A 208 4.03 -15.76 -10.01
C TRP A 208 5.16 -15.07 -10.79
N SER A 209 6.30 -15.75 -10.98
CA SER A 209 7.42 -15.24 -11.78
C SER A 209 6.97 -14.89 -13.19
N GLN A 210 6.16 -15.74 -13.83
CA GLN A 210 5.62 -15.50 -15.16
C GLN A 210 4.70 -14.26 -15.20
N VAL A 211 3.73 -14.16 -14.26
CA VAL A 211 2.81 -13.02 -14.21
C VAL A 211 3.58 -11.71 -14.03
N LEU A 212 4.49 -11.66 -13.06
CA LEU A 212 5.26 -10.45 -12.77
C LEU A 212 6.21 -10.08 -13.93
N ALA A 213 6.81 -11.06 -14.60
CA ALA A 213 7.64 -10.82 -15.78
C ALA A 213 6.84 -10.18 -16.94
N LEU A 214 5.62 -10.68 -17.20
CA LEU A 214 4.72 -10.13 -18.22
C LEU A 214 4.29 -8.69 -17.86
N VAL A 215 3.92 -8.45 -16.62
CA VAL A 215 3.53 -7.11 -16.12
C VAL A 215 4.68 -6.12 -16.26
N ARG A 216 5.91 -6.51 -15.88
CA ARG A 216 7.10 -5.66 -16.01
C ARG A 216 7.50 -5.43 -17.48
N ALA A 217 7.37 -6.45 -18.32
CA ALA A 217 7.63 -6.31 -19.76
C ALA A 217 6.64 -5.35 -20.43
N TYR A 218 5.39 -5.33 -19.97
CA TYR A 218 4.40 -4.34 -20.40
C TYR A 218 4.77 -2.95 -19.90
N ALA A 219 5.09 -2.81 -18.61
CA ALA A 219 5.48 -1.54 -18.00
C ALA A 219 6.72 -0.91 -18.68
N ALA A 220 7.71 -1.70 -19.06
CA ALA A 220 8.90 -1.23 -19.77
C ALA A 220 8.59 -0.52 -21.12
N LYS A 221 7.38 -0.73 -21.66
CA LYS A 221 6.95 -0.11 -22.94
C LYS A 221 5.89 0.96 -22.75
N HIS A 222 5.07 0.87 -21.69
CA HIS A 222 3.83 1.64 -21.55
C HIS A 222 3.79 2.50 -20.29
N ALA A 223 4.55 2.15 -19.24
CA ALA A 223 4.55 2.91 -18.00
C ALA A 223 5.27 4.25 -18.16
N ARG A 224 4.84 5.23 -17.40
CA ARG A 224 5.32 6.63 -17.40
C ARG A 224 6.85 6.74 -17.13
N ARG A 225 7.41 5.82 -16.34
CA ARG A 225 8.85 5.72 -16.02
C ARG A 225 9.42 4.36 -16.41
N HIS A 226 8.84 3.72 -17.46
CA HIS A 226 9.25 2.42 -17.98
C HIS A 226 9.39 1.32 -16.92
N MET A 227 8.72 1.48 -15.77
CA MET A 227 8.76 0.56 -14.65
C MET A 227 7.42 0.58 -13.90
N VAL A 228 7.06 -0.54 -13.28
CA VAL A 228 5.99 -0.66 -12.31
C VAL A 228 6.53 -1.37 -11.06
N LEU A 229 6.26 -0.83 -9.88
CA LEU A 229 6.58 -1.45 -8.61
C LEU A 229 5.52 -2.50 -8.28
N CYS A 230 5.93 -3.68 -7.84
CA CYS A 230 5.03 -4.77 -7.47
C CYS A 230 5.24 -5.13 -6.01
N ASP A 231 4.15 -5.21 -5.24
CA ASP A 231 4.16 -5.63 -3.85
C ASP A 231 2.99 -6.57 -3.54
N GLY A 232 2.98 -7.14 -2.36
CA GLY A 232 1.89 -7.98 -1.86
C GLY A 232 2.05 -8.32 -0.39
N HIS A 233 0.97 -8.79 0.23
CA HIS A 233 0.99 -9.27 1.61
C HIS A 233 1.72 -10.61 1.70
N VAL A 234 2.78 -10.64 2.49
CA VAL A 234 3.71 -11.78 2.60
C VAL A 234 3.97 -12.17 4.06
N PRO A 235 3.04 -12.83 4.75
CA PRO A 235 3.21 -13.23 6.16
C PRO A 235 4.46 -14.11 6.41
N SER A 236 4.93 -14.84 5.39
CA SER A 236 6.18 -15.62 5.46
C SER A 236 7.46 -14.76 5.31
N GLY A 237 7.30 -13.46 5.03
CA GLY A 237 8.39 -12.51 4.83
C GLY A 237 8.78 -12.28 3.37
N GLY A 238 8.17 -12.93 2.37
CA GLY A 238 8.41 -12.63 0.97
C GLY A 238 8.52 -13.82 0.04
N LEU A 239 8.29 -13.56 -1.26
CA LEU A 239 8.43 -14.52 -2.35
C LEU A 239 9.86 -14.44 -2.91
N VAL A 240 10.65 -15.50 -2.70
CA VAL A 240 12.04 -15.59 -3.16
C VAL A 240 12.23 -16.86 -3.98
N ALA A 241 12.65 -16.73 -5.23
CA ALA A 241 12.99 -17.84 -6.12
C ALA A 241 14.47 -17.71 -6.56
N ASP A 242 15.27 -18.74 -6.32
CA ASP A 242 16.69 -18.78 -6.69
C ASP A 242 17.49 -17.54 -6.25
N GLY A 243 17.23 -17.06 -5.03
CA GLY A 243 17.87 -15.88 -4.46
C GLY A 243 17.40 -14.54 -5.04
N LYS A 244 16.40 -14.55 -5.92
CA LYS A 244 15.78 -13.36 -6.50
C LYS A 244 14.45 -13.07 -5.81
N LEU A 245 14.27 -11.82 -5.43
CA LEU A 245 13.02 -11.29 -4.91
C LEU A 245 12.05 -11.11 -6.08
N LEU A 246 10.83 -11.63 -5.94
CA LEU A 246 9.80 -11.45 -6.96
C LEU A 246 9.10 -10.09 -6.86
N LEU A 247 9.03 -9.51 -5.65
CA LEU A 247 8.43 -8.22 -5.36
C LEU A 247 9.50 -7.14 -5.21
N ASP A 248 9.13 -5.88 -5.47
CA ASP A 248 10.03 -4.73 -5.38
C ASP A 248 10.09 -4.17 -3.96
N PHE A 249 9.02 -4.34 -3.19
CA PHE A 249 8.93 -4.17 -1.74
C PHE A 249 7.83 -5.10 -1.21
N HIS A 250 7.79 -5.32 0.11
CA HIS A 250 6.72 -6.11 0.72
C HIS A 250 5.68 -5.21 1.38
N SER A 251 4.50 -5.76 1.69
CA SER A 251 3.48 -5.05 2.47
C SER A 251 2.79 -6.00 3.44
N PHE A 252 2.23 -5.44 4.51
CA PHE A 252 1.49 -6.21 5.51
C PHE A 252 0.65 -5.29 6.43
N PRO A 253 -0.45 -5.78 7.03
CA PRO A 253 -1.12 -5.07 8.11
C PRO A 253 -0.24 -4.87 9.34
N LEU A 254 -0.47 -3.77 10.08
CA LEU A 254 0.27 -3.46 11.32
C LEU A 254 0.17 -4.55 12.39
N ARG A 255 -0.99 -5.20 12.53
CA ARG A 255 -1.28 -6.18 13.58
C ARG A 255 -1.16 -5.59 14.98
N MET A 256 -2.08 -4.71 15.30
CA MET A 256 -2.17 -4.10 16.62
C MET A 256 -2.67 -5.09 17.66
N MET A 257 -2.04 -5.07 18.83
CA MET A 257 -2.44 -5.87 19.99
C MET A 257 -3.22 -5.01 20.96
N GLU A 258 -4.43 -5.45 21.34
CA GLU A 258 -5.22 -4.79 22.37
C GLU A 258 -4.56 -4.87 23.74
N VAL A 259 -4.81 -3.86 24.59
CA VAL A 259 -4.39 -3.83 25.99
C VAL A 259 -5.63 -4.04 26.85
N PRO A 260 -5.97 -5.29 27.27
CA PRO A 260 -7.25 -5.60 27.90
C PRO A 260 -7.55 -4.79 29.16
N GLU A 261 -6.52 -4.37 29.91
CA GLU A 261 -6.63 -3.57 31.14
C GLU A 261 -6.89 -2.08 30.86
N LYS A 262 -6.78 -1.67 29.59
CA LYS A 262 -6.98 -0.30 29.13
C LYS A 262 -7.97 -0.28 27.96
N PRO A 263 -9.26 -0.14 28.24
CA PRO A 263 -10.29 -0.22 27.22
C PRO A 263 -10.00 0.65 25.99
N GLN A 264 -10.10 0.05 24.81
CA GLN A 264 -9.85 0.65 23.50
C GLN A 264 -8.40 1.08 23.23
N GLU A 265 -7.42 0.83 24.12
CA GLU A 265 -6.01 1.05 23.81
C GLU A 265 -5.40 -0.14 23.04
N ALA A 266 -4.43 0.18 22.21
CA ALA A 266 -3.68 -0.80 21.43
C ALA A 266 -2.20 -0.42 21.30
N ILE A 267 -1.35 -1.45 21.22
CA ILE A 267 0.09 -1.34 21.03
C ILE A 267 0.57 -2.21 19.86
N LEU A 268 1.76 -1.93 19.36
CA LEU A 268 2.50 -2.80 18.44
C LEU A 268 3.45 -3.69 19.21
N LYS A 269 3.60 -4.95 18.77
CA LYS A 269 4.47 -5.93 19.41
C LYS A 269 5.08 -6.88 18.38
N VAL A 270 6.40 -7.04 18.40
CA VAL A 270 7.08 -8.05 17.58
C VAL A 270 6.58 -9.45 17.95
N GLY A 271 6.29 -10.26 16.94
CA GLY A 271 5.80 -11.63 17.10
C GLY A 271 4.30 -11.72 17.48
N PHE A 272 3.58 -10.62 17.51
CA PHE A 272 2.13 -10.66 17.66
C PHE A 272 1.45 -11.05 16.35
N SER A 273 0.54 -12.03 16.40
CA SER A 273 -0.17 -12.57 15.25
C SER A 273 0.80 -12.98 14.11
N ASP A 274 0.46 -12.68 12.89
CA ASP A 274 1.26 -12.94 11.68
C ASP A 274 2.10 -11.72 11.21
N GLY A 275 2.29 -10.72 12.08
CA GLY A 275 3.04 -9.50 11.77
C GLY A 275 4.42 -9.75 11.16
N ILE A 276 4.83 -8.89 10.21
CA ILE A 276 6.02 -9.07 9.37
C ILE A 276 7.35 -8.60 10.03
N TYR A 277 7.28 -7.89 11.16
CA TYR A 277 8.45 -7.30 11.80
C TYR A 277 9.59 -8.30 12.02
N GLY A 278 10.78 -7.99 11.48
CA GLY A 278 11.97 -8.84 11.52
C GLY A 278 11.92 -10.07 10.60
N LYS A 279 10.89 -10.21 9.75
CA LYS A 279 10.72 -11.37 8.86
C LYS A 279 10.97 -11.06 7.39
N SER A 280 11.06 -9.79 6.99
CA SER A 280 11.24 -9.44 5.58
C SER A 280 12.50 -10.09 5.01
N LYS A 281 12.33 -10.96 4.01
CA LYS A 281 13.42 -11.69 3.36
C LYS A 281 14.19 -10.78 2.43
N GLY A 282 15.46 -11.07 2.26
CA GLY A 282 16.35 -10.43 1.32
C GLY A 282 16.60 -11.26 0.07
N GLY A 283 17.36 -10.69 -0.83
CA GLY A 283 17.72 -11.28 -2.13
C GLY A 283 18.18 -10.22 -3.12
N VAL A 284 18.20 -10.56 -4.39
CA VAL A 284 18.44 -9.63 -5.49
C VAL A 284 17.09 -9.14 -6.02
N THR A 285 16.90 -7.81 -6.05
CA THR A 285 15.67 -7.18 -6.56
C THR A 285 15.63 -7.17 -8.07
N PHE A 286 14.46 -6.88 -8.65
CA PHE A 286 14.32 -6.67 -10.09
C PHE A 286 15.22 -5.53 -10.62
N SER A 287 15.41 -4.48 -9.83
CA SER A 287 16.31 -3.36 -10.14
C SER A 287 17.80 -3.69 -9.99
N GLY A 288 18.15 -4.92 -9.59
CA GLY A 288 19.53 -5.44 -9.58
C GLY A 288 20.33 -5.20 -8.31
N TRP A 289 19.82 -4.44 -7.31
CA TRP A 289 20.49 -4.30 -6.02
C TRP A 289 20.14 -5.46 -5.07
N LYS A 290 21.06 -5.76 -4.14
CA LYS A 290 20.93 -6.82 -3.16
C LYS A 290 20.67 -6.24 -1.77
N CYS A 291 19.84 -6.93 -0.98
CA CYS A 291 19.62 -6.61 0.44
C CYS A 291 19.46 -7.88 1.28
N ASP A 292 19.70 -7.75 2.59
CA ASP A 292 19.42 -8.81 3.57
C ASP A 292 17.94 -8.79 3.99
N HIS A 293 17.33 -7.61 4.02
CA HIS A 293 15.92 -7.40 4.30
C HIS A 293 15.36 -6.40 3.28
N LEU A 294 14.34 -6.83 2.53
CA LEU A 294 13.67 -5.95 1.58
C LEU A 294 12.83 -4.92 2.34
N PRO A 295 12.88 -3.62 1.95
CA PRO A 295 11.96 -2.62 2.50
C PRO A 295 10.50 -3.05 2.38
N TYR A 296 9.67 -2.67 3.37
CA TYR A 296 8.26 -3.03 3.36
C TYR A 296 7.36 -1.95 3.97
N LEU A 297 6.09 -1.95 3.56
CA LEU A 297 5.04 -1.13 4.15
C LEU A 297 4.23 -1.93 5.16
N VAL A 298 3.86 -1.29 6.26
CA VAL A 298 2.79 -1.76 7.14
C VAL A 298 1.67 -0.73 7.19
N GLU A 299 0.43 -1.18 7.16
CA GLU A 299 -0.75 -0.32 7.08
C GLU A 299 -1.80 -0.63 8.14
N ILE A 300 -2.64 0.35 8.47
CA ILE A 300 -3.86 0.14 9.24
C ILE A 300 -4.90 -0.45 8.27
N ASP A 301 -5.23 -1.73 8.42
CA ASP A 301 -6.03 -2.49 7.47
C ASP A 301 -7.51 -2.58 7.84
N ASN A 302 -8.35 -3.06 6.90
CA ASN A 302 -9.80 -3.24 7.05
C ASN A 302 -10.23 -4.71 6.92
N PHE A 303 -9.48 -5.62 7.49
CA PHE A 303 -9.71 -7.07 7.42
C PHE A 303 -10.86 -7.53 8.32
N GLY A 304 -12.10 -7.26 7.94
CA GLY A 304 -13.30 -7.79 8.60
C GLY A 304 -13.51 -7.31 10.04
N SER A 305 -14.41 -7.99 10.77
CA SER A 305 -14.65 -7.73 12.19
C SER A 305 -15.17 -9.00 12.87
N SER A 306 -15.04 -9.07 14.21
CA SER A 306 -15.65 -10.12 14.99
C SER A 306 -17.19 -9.98 15.04
N ARG A 307 -17.85 -10.94 15.65
CA ARG A 307 -19.28 -10.86 16.00
C ARG A 307 -19.54 -9.99 17.24
N GLN A 308 -18.50 -9.52 17.90
CA GLN A 308 -18.55 -8.77 19.16
C GLN A 308 -17.68 -7.51 19.07
N PRO A 309 -18.00 -6.56 18.15
CA PRO A 309 -17.25 -5.32 18.04
C PRO A 309 -17.32 -4.52 19.34
N GLY A 310 -16.20 -3.92 19.74
CA GLY A 310 -16.03 -3.18 20.99
C GLY A 310 -15.58 -4.01 22.21
N GLN A 311 -15.51 -5.34 22.09
CA GLN A 311 -15.13 -6.22 23.20
C GLN A 311 -13.66 -6.68 23.08
N ALA A 312 -12.96 -6.71 24.22
CA ALA A 312 -11.63 -7.26 24.33
C ALA A 312 -11.62 -8.77 23.96
N LYS A 313 -10.53 -9.23 23.35
CA LYS A 313 -10.32 -10.65 23.01
C LYS A 313 -11.47 -11.26 22.22
N ALA A 314 -12.15 -10.44 21.42
CA ALA A 314 -13.26 -10.89 20.60
C ALA A 314 -12.83 -11.85 19.46
N GLY A 315 -11.56 -12.18 19.38
CA GLY A 315 -10.99 -13.26 18.60
C GLY A 315 -9.93 -12.83 17.58
N GLY A 316 -8.90 -13.65 17.45
CA GLY A 316 -7.91 -13.61 16.38
C GLY A 316 -7.10 -12.33 16.29
N ILE A 317 -7.02 -11.80 15.08
CA ILE A 317 -6.26 -10.61 14.72
C ILE A 317 -7.06 -9.30 14.89
N TRP A 318 -8.34 -9.38 15.28
CA TRP A 318 -9.17 -8.19 15.45
C TRP A 318 -8.82 -7.44 16.74
N ILE A 319 -8.78 -6.11 16.62
CA ILE A 319 -8.50 -5.22 17.73
C ILE A 319 -9.83 -4.75 18.34
N TRP A 320 -10.07 -5.09 19.60
CA TRP A 320 -11.35 -4.80 20.28
C TRP A 320 -12.58 -5.23 19.47
N GLY A 321 -12.42 -6.35 18.74
CA GLY A 321 -13.47 -6.88 17.87
C GLY A 321 -13.69 -6.17 16.54
N TYR A 322 -12.95 -5.11 16.25
CA TYR A 322 -12.96 -4.39 14.98
C TYR A 322 -11.78 -4.80 14.10
N ASP A 323 -11.85 -4.48 12.78
CA ASP A 323 -10.66 -4.32 11.99
C ASP A 323 -9.85 -3.09 12.47
N GLU A 324 -8.60 -3.02 12.04
CA GLU A 324 -7.66 -2.01 12.54
C GLU A 324 -8.12 -0.58 12.25
N ILE A 325 -8.58 -0.28 11.01
CA ILE A 325 -8.99 1.08 10.64
C ILE A 325 -10.31 1.48 11.29
N THR A 326 -11.25 0.55 11.45
CA THR A 326 -12.52 0.83 12.14
C THR A 326 -12.26 1.13 13.61
N TRP A 327 -11.41 0.32 14.29
CA TRP A 327 -10.97 0.62 15.66
C TRP A 327 -10.32 2.01 15.73
N PHE A 328 -9.38 2.32 14.85
CA PHE A 328 -8.69 3.60 14.81
C PHE A 328 -9.67 4.77 14.66
N ALA A 329 -10.61 4.66 13.74
CA ALA A 329 -11.63 5.69 13.50
C ALA A 329 -12.58 5.92 14.70
N GLN A 330 -12.82 4.91 15.55
CA GLN A 330 -13.63 5.03 16.75
C GLN A 330 -12.96 5.85 17.86
N GLN A 331 -11.64 6.02 17.80
CA GLN A 331 -10.90 6.74 18.84
C GLN A 331 -11.16 8.25 18.77
N SER A 332 -10.85 8.97 19.86
CA SER A 332 -10.84 10.44 19.84
C SER A 332 -9.76 10.95 18.88
N GLU A 333 -9.94 12.13 18.31
CA GLU A 333 -8.95 12.77 17.45
C GLU A 333 -7.58 12.87 18.13
N GLN A 334 -7.56 13.28 19.38
CA GLN A 334 -6.33 13.36 20.18
C GLN A 334 -5.61 12.01 20.26
N TYR A 335 -6.34 10.93 20.55
CA TYR A 335 -5.74 9.59 20.65
C TYR A 335 -5.24 9.12 19.28
N ARG A 336 -6.01 9.32 18.19
CA ARG A 336 -5.58 9.01 16.83
C ARG A 336 -4.26 9.70 16.49
N ASN A 337 -4.15 11.00 16.78
CA ASN A 337 -2.95 11.78 16.51
C ASN A 337 -1.74 11.29 17.32
N GLN A 338 -1.93 10.96 18.58
CA GLN A 338 -0.88 10.36 19.43
C GLN A 338 -0.47 8.97 18.92
N TRP A 339 -1.46 8.16 18.51
CA TRP A 339 -1.21 6.81 18.02
C TRP A 339 -0.44 6.79 16.70
N LEU A 340 -0.71 7.71 15.77
CA LEU A 340 0.07 7.85 14.54
C LEU A 340 1.55 8.16 14.82
N ARG A 341 1.84 9.06 15.76
CA ARG A 341 3.22 9.35 16.19
C ARG A 341 3.87 8.12 16.82
N TYR A 342 3.16 7.46 17.73
CA TYR A 342 3.61 6.22 18.34
C TYR A 342 3.92 5.14 17.30
N GLY A 343 2.98 4.84 16.41
CA GLY A 343 3.13 3.80 15.39
C GLY A 343 4.28 4.08 14.43
N TRP A 344 4.41 5.33 13.97
CA TRP A 344 5.52 5.77 13.12
C TRP A 344 6.88 5.55 13.80
N ASP A 345 7.04 6.04 15.01
CA ASP A 345 8.27 5.91 15.78
C ASP A 345 8.59 4.46 16.11
N TRP A 346 7.56 3.69 16.49
CA TRP A 346 7.72 2.28 16.87
C TRP A 346 8.20 1.44 15.69
N VAL A 347 7.57 1.56 14.52
CA VAL A 347 7.95 0.80 13.32
C VAL A 347 9.41 1.08 12.96
N ARG A 348 9.81 2.33 12.86
CA ARG A 348 11.18 2.73 12.48
C ARG A 348 12.25 2.28 13.47
N LYS A 349 11.93 2.32 14.77
CA LYS A 349 12.86 1.87 15.82
C LYS A 349 12.97 0.36 15.92
N THR A 350 11.89 -0.36 15.59
CA THR A 350 11.81 -1.81 15.74
C THR A 350 12.41 -2.54 14.55
N ASP A 351 12.14 -2.08 13.33
CA ASP A 351 12.66 -2.68 12.10
C ASP A 351 12.99 -1.58 11.08
N PRO A 352 14.30 -1.34 10.81
CA PRO A 352 14.72 -0.32 9.84
C PRO A 352 14.23 -0.55 8.40
N ALA A 353 13.86 -1.79 8.04
CA ALA A 353 13.27 -2.09 6.73
C ALA A 353 11.77 -1.75 6.66
N GLY A 354 11.13 -1.48 7.80
CA GLY A 354 9.70 -1.20 7.89
C GLY A 354 9.36 0.28 7.74
N HIS A 355 8.33 0.57 6.96
CA HIS A 355 7.77 1.90 6.78
C HIS A 355 6.28 1.89 7.11
N PHE A 356 5.80 2.88 7.87
CA PHE A 356 4.39 2.98 8.20
C PHE A 356 3.65 3.77 7.10
N GLN A 357 2.74 3.09 6.38
CA GLN A 357 1.83 3.74 5.44
C GLN A 357 0.72 4.44 6.22
N MET A 358 0.68 5.76 6.17
CA MET A 358 -0.33 6.57 6.87
C MET A 358 -1.74 6.29 6.33
N PRO A 359 -2.77 6.25 7.20
CA PRO A 359 -4.14 6.15 6.74
C PRO A 359 -4.62 7.49 6.15
N GLY A 360 -5.00 7.51 4.89
CA GLY A 360 -5.56 8.70 4.22
C GLY A 360 -7.07 8.56 4.00
N SER A 361 -7.52 7.59 3.21
CA SER A 361 -8.93 7.21 3.14
C SER A 361 -9.08 5.69 3.11
N ARG A 362 -10.02 5.17 3.89
CA ARG A 362 -10.27 3.72 4.02
C ARG A 362 -11.74 3.42 4.31
N THR A 363 -12.22 2.28 3.79
CA THR A 363 -13.53 1.73 4.14
C THR A 363 -13.57 1.30 5.61
N LEU A 364 -14.64 1.63 6.33
CA LEU A 364 -14.90 1.20 7.70
C LEU A 364 -15.88 0.03 7.72
N ARG A 365 -15.62 -0.95 8.59
CA ARG A 365 -16.51 -2.09 8.84
C ARG A 365 -17.12 -2.01 10.23
N SER A 366 -18.44 -2.23 10.30
CA SER A 366 -19.19 -2.25 11.57
C SER A 366 -18.89 -1.08 12.50
N PRO A 367 -18.84 0.18 12.02
CA PRO A 367 -18.62 1.33 12.90
C PRO A 367 -19.80 1.53 13.84
N LEU A 368 -19.54 2.03 15.08
CA LEU A 368 -20.57 2.24 16.09
C LEU A 368 -21.52 3.39 15.76
N ASP A 369 -21.06 4.38 14.98
CA ASP A 369 -21.78 5.60 14.64
C ASP A 369 -22.37 5.60 13.23
N GLY A 370 -22.31 4.47 12.53
CA GLY A 370 -22.84 4.31 11.16
C GLY A 370 -21.98 4.88 10.05
N LYS A 371 -20.83 5.51 10.34
CA LYS A 371 -19.89 5.97 9.30
C LYS A 371 -19.35 4.81 8.47
N ARG A 372 -19.11 5.07 7.18
CA ARG A 372 -18.65 4.05 6.23
C ARG A 372 -17.23 4.28 5.73
N TRP A 373 -16.69 5.48 5.93
CA TRP A 373 -15.38 5.89 5.44
C TRP A 373 -14.61 6.68 6.49
N TYR A 374 -13.33 6.46 6.52
CA TYR A 374 -12.35 7.29 7.17
C TYR A 374 -11.68 8.19 6.14
N TYR A 375 -11.51 9.47 6.48
CA TYR A 375 -10.73 10.45 5.72
C TYR A 375 -9.80 11.20 6.66
N ALA A 376 -8.48 11.19 6.40
CA ALA A 376 -7.51 11.93 7.22
C ALA A 376 -7.64 13.46 7.06
N ASN A 377 -8.35 13.91 6.02
CA ASN A 377 -8.58 15.31 5.72
C ASN A 377 -9.09 16.08 6.95
N THR A 378 -8.71 17.33 7.05
CA THR A 378 -9.36 18.28 7.96
C THR A 378 -10.82 18.46 7.55
N LYS A 379 -11.73 18.49 8.53
CA LYS A 379 -13.16 18.69 8.28
C LYS A 379 -13.38 20.01 7.56
N SER A 380 -14.09 19.95 6.44
CA SER A 380 -14.36 21.11 5.56
C SER A 380 -15.72 20.95 4.88
N ALA A 381 -16.12 21.95 4.10
CA ALA A 381 -17.33 21.84 3.26
C ALA A 381 -17.19 20.73 2.19
N ALA A 382 -15.98 20.46 1.69
CA ALA A 382 -15.71 19.41 0.72
C ALA A 382 -15.63 18.02 1.37
N THR A 383 -15.12 17.94 2.62
CA THR A 383 -14.98 16.69 3.38
C THR A 383 -15.63 16.83 4.75
N LEU A 384 -16.96 16.72 4.79
CA LEU A 384 -17.77 16.87 6.03
C LEU A 384 -17.41 15.84 7.10
N GLU A 385 -16.98 14.64 6.69
CA GLU A 385 -16.60 13.52 7.57
C GLU A 385 -15.09 13.43 7.76
N GLY A 386 -14.35 14.53 7.62
CA GLY A 386 -12.91 14.56 7.87
C GLY A 386 -12.60 14.26 9.33
N PHE A 387 -11.59 13.43 9.58
CA PHE A 387 -11.16 12.98 10.91
C PHE A 387 -10.01 13.81 11.50
N GLY A 388 -9.39 14.71 10.71
CA GLY A 388 -8.46 15.73 11.20
C GLY A 388 -7.02 15.25 11.43
N GLN A 389 -6.53 14.21 10.75
CA GLN A 389 -5.16 13.69 10.91
C GLN A 389 -4.14 14.30 9.94
N GLU A 390 -4.57 15.05 8.92
CA GLU A 390 -3.66 15.56 7.89
C GLU A 390 -2.52 16.39 8.45
N GLU A 391 -2.78 17.28 9.43
CA GLU A 391 -1.74 18.10 10.05
C GLU A 391 -0.74 17.25 10.84
N THR A 392 -1.22 16.27 11.60
CA THR A 392 -0.35 15.33 12.32
C THR A 392 0.55 14.52 11.38
N ILE A 393 0.02 14.07 10.24
CA ILE A 393 0.82 13.36 9.22
C ILE A 393 1.92 14.29 8.67
N ARG A 394 1.56 15.53 8.33
CA ARG A 394 2.50 16.54 7.85
C ARG A 394 3.62 16.80 8.84
N GLU A 395 3.30 16.98 10.12
CA GLU A 395 4.29 17.23 11.18
C GLU A 395 5.22 16.02 11.41
N ILE A 396 4.69 14.79 11.40
CA ILE A 396 5.49 13.56 11.52
C ILE A 396 6.53 13.52 10.38
N TRP A 397 6.10 13.75 9.15
CA TRP A 397 6.98 13.69 7.98
C TRP A 397 7.97 14.87 7.90
N ALA A 398 7.58 16.05 8.33
CA ALA A 398 8.48 17.19 8.42
C ALA A 398 9.60 16.98 9.46
N ALA A 399 9.26 16.42 10.62
CA ALA A 399 10.24 16.09 11.66
C ALA A 399 11.23 14.99 11.24
N ASP A 400 10.87 14.16 10.27
CA ASP A 400 11.71 13.10 9.73
C ASP A 400 12.81 13.62 8.80
N VAL A 401 12.57 14.69 8.07
CA VAL A 401 13.56 15.35 7.19
C VAL A 401 14.64 16.09 7.99
N ALA A 402 14.32 16.47 9.23
CA ALA A 402 15.22 17.23 10.09
C ALA A 402 16.25 16.36 10.85
N LYS A 403 16.19 15.03 10.75
CA LYS A 403 17.13 14.09 11.38
C LYS A 403 18.15 13.56 10.37
#